data_553f2867d60f13fd9eaccc5735765793
#
_entry.id   553f2867d60f13fd9eaccc5735765793
#
_cell.length_a   1.000
_cell.length_b   1.000
_cell.length_c   1.000
_cell.angle_alpha   90.00
_cell.angle_beta   90.00
_cell.angle_gamma   90.00
#
_symmetry.space_group_name_H-M   'P 1'
#
loop_
_entity.id
_entity.type
_entity.pdbx_description
1 polymer ?
#
loop_
_entity_poly.entity_id
_entity_poly.type
_entity_poly.pdbx_seq_one_letter_code
_entity_poly.pdbx_strand_id
1 'polypeptide(L)' 'PQMALFAAENGLVMYRKIADQAKKLLTPDGKIFVEIGFQQGKSVQRIFAEAFPDKKVTVIQDLSGKDRLVAVQ' A
#
# COMPACT_ATOMS: atom_id res chain seq x y z
N PRO A 1 3.01 -21.79 -0.92
CA PRO A 1 2.26 -20.89 -1.80
C PRO A 1 2.12 -19.49 -1.25
N GLN A 2 1.69 -19.36 0.00
CA GLN A 2 1.57 -18.03 0.58
C GLN A 2 2.92 -17.35 0.76
N MET A 3 3.93 -18.13 1.12
CA MET A 3 5.28 -17.57 1.27
C MET A 3 5.81 -17.06 -0.05
N ALA A 4 5.56 -17.79 -1.13
CA ALA A 4 6.00 -17.35 -2.46
C ALA A 4 5.29 -16.05 -2.85
N LEU A 5 3.99 -15.93 -2.55
CA LEU A 5 3.25 -14.71 -2.84
C LEU A 5 3.81 -13.52 -2.08
N PHE A 6 4.08 -13.70 -0.78
CA PHE A 6 4.60 -12.60 0.03
C PHE A 6 6.02 -12.22 -0.34
N ALA A 7 6.84 -13.18 -0.82
CA ALA A 7 8.22 -12.91 -1.18
C ALA A 7 8.36 -12.30 -2.58
N ALA A 8 7.38 -12.50 -3.47
CA ALA A 8 7.47 -12.02 -4.86
C ALA A 8 7.55 -10.50 -4.91
N GLU A 9 8.47 -9.98 -5.73
CA GLU A 9 8.67 -8.54 -5.91
C GLU A 9 8.91 -7.83 -4.56
N ASN A 10 9.64 -8.47 -3.65
CA ASN A 10 9.88 -7.93 -2.29
C ASN A 10 8.58 -7.73 -1.51
N GLY A 11 7.62 -8.62 -1.70
CA GLY A 11 6.33 -8.56 -1.02
C GLY A 11 5.31 -7.65 -1.69
N LEU A 12 5.66 -7.03 -2.83
CA LEU A 12 4.78 -6.05 -3.47
C LEU A 12 3.56 -6.68 -4.12
N VAL A 13 3.63 -7.96 -4.49
CA VAL A 13 2.48 -8.65 -5.08
C VAL A 13 1.28 -8.61 -4.15
N MET A 14 1.51 -8.76 -2.84
CA MET A 14 0.44 -8.66 -1.86
C MET A 14 -0.25 -7.29 -1.92
N TYR A 15 0.53 -6.23 -1.97
CA TYR A 15 -0.04 -4.87 -2.02
C TYR A 15 -0.78 -4.59 -3.32
N ARG A 16 -0.30 -5.15 -4.43
CA ARG A 16 -1.02 -5.04 -5.71
C ARG A 16 -2.38 -5.72 -5.63
N LYS A 17 -2.45 -6.88 -4.99
CA LYS A 17 -3.72 -7.58 -4.80
C LYS A 17 -4.66 -6.82 -3.88
N ILE A 18 -4.12 -6.24 -2.80
CA ILE A 18 -4.92 -5.41 -1.90
C ILE A 18 -5.50 -4.21 -2.66
N ALA A 19 -4.69 -3.54 -3.45
CA ALA A 19 -5.15 -2.38 -4.22
C ALA A 19 -6.25 -2.79 -5.21
N ASP A 20 -6.08 -3.91 -5.90
CA ASP A 20 -7.06 -4.43 -6.84
C ASP A 20 -8.39 -4.71 -6.17
N GLN A 21 -8.36 -5.39 -5.02
CA GLN A 21 -9.57 -5.71 -4.27
C GLN A 21 -10.24 -4.43 -3.76
N ALA A 22 -9.44 -3.52 -3.24
CA ALA A 22 -9.96 -2.27 -2.69
C ALA A 22 -10.64 -1.41 -3.75
N LYS A 23 -10.15 -1.43 -4.98
CA LYS A 23 -10.79 -0.69 -6.08
C LYS A 23 -12.23 -1.12 -6.29
N LYS A 24 -12.53 -2.39 -6.03
CA LYS A 24 -13.86 -2.94 -6.23
C LYS A 24 -14.79 -2.70 -5.05
N LEU A 25 -14.21 -2.54 -3.86
CA LEU A 25 -14.99 -2.53 -2.61
C LEU A 25 -15.05 -1.17 -1.93
N LEU A 26 -14.09 -0.30 -2.20
CA LEU A 26 -13.96 0.97 -1.48
C LEU A 26 -14.96 1.98 -2.01
N THR A 27 -15.69 2.62 -1.09
CA THR A 27 -16.57 3.73 -1.45
C THR A 27 -15.72 4.97 -1.74
N PRO A 28 -16.32 6.01 -2.38
CA PRO A 28 -15.56 7.24 -2.64
C PRO A 28 -14.96 7.89 -1.40
N ASP A 29 -15.62 7.74 -0.25
CA ASP A 29 -15.16 8.28 1.02
C ASP A 29 -14.28 7.30 1.79
N GLY A 30 -14.07 6.10 1.27
CA GLY A 30 -13.31 5.06 1.94
C GLY A 30 -11.84 5.39 2.04
N LYS A 31 -11.20 4.83 3.06
CA LYS A 31 -9.78 5.04 3.32
C LYS A 31 -9.09 3.70 3.50
N ILE A 32 -7.80 3.66 3.20
CA ILE A 32 -6.99 2.45 3.37
C ILE A 32 -5.76 2.82 4.17
N PHE A 33 -5.41 1.97 5.13
CA PHE A 33 -4.17 2.09 5.88
C PHE A 33 -3.49 0.73 5.86
N VAL A 34 -2.28 0.66 5.32
CA VAL A 34 -1.52 -0.59 5.25
C VAL A 34 -0.17 -0.43 5.91
N GLU A 35 0.24 -1.41 6.69
CA GLU A 35 1.58 -1.46 7.24
C GLU A 35 2.55 -1.90 6.16
N ILE A 36 3.76 -1.34 6.19
CA ILE A 36 4.80 -1.64 5.21
C ILE A 36 6.14 -1.83 5.90
N GLY A 37 7.07 -2.49 5.19
CA GLY A 37 8.46 -2.49 5.58
C GLY A 37 9.10 -1.14 5.26
N PHE A 38 10.15 -0.78 6.00
CA PHE A 38 10.73 0.56 5.87
C PHE A 38 11.33 0.82 4.48
N GLN A 39 11.62 -0.22 3.71
CA GLN A 39 12.18 -0.08 2.36
C GLN A 39 11.10 -0.11 1.27
N GLN A 40 9.84 -0.27 1.63
CA GLN A 40 8.75 -0.45 0.67
C GLN A 40 7.93 0.82 0.42
N GLY A 41 8.22 1.89 1.15
CA GLY A 41 7.35 3.07 1.13
C GLY A 41 7.03 3.60 -0.25
N LYS A 42 8.04 3.91 -1.06
CA LYS A 42 7.83 4.47 -2.39
C LYS A 42 7.11 3.51 -3.33
N SER A 43 7.47 2.23 -3.27
CA SER A 43 6.87 1.22 -4.14
C SER A 43 5.40 1.01 -3.83
N VAL A 44 5.06 0.89 -2.55
CA VAL A 44 3.67 0.71 -2.14
C VAL A 44 2.86 1.98 -2.40
N GLN A 45 3.45 3.14 -2.14
CA GLN A 45 2.80 4.41 -2.46
C GLN A 45 2.43 4.48 -3.94
N ARG A 46 3.34 4.08 -4.81
CA ARG A 46 3.08 4.08 -6.26
C ARG A 46 1.94 3.15 -6.62
N ILE A 47 1.92 1.95 -6.04
CA ILE A 47 0.87 0.96 -6.31
C ILE A 47 -0.50 1.57 -6.01
N PHE A 48 -0.65 2.18 -4.84
CA PHE A 48 -1.94 2.76 -4.44
C PHE A 48 -2.25 4.06 -5.17
N ALA A 49 -1.25 4.86 -5.51
CA ALA A 49 -1.47 6.07 -6.28
C ALA A 49 -1.99 5.75 -7.68
N GLU A 50 -1.46 4.71 -8.30
CA GLU A 50 -1.94 4.27 -9.61
C GLU A 50 -3.34 3.67 -9.54
N ALA A 51 -3.63 2.96 -8.45
CA ALA A 51 -4.95 2.36 -8.26
C ALA A 51 -6.02 3.40 -7.92
N PHE A 52 -5.66 4.46 -7.20
CA PHE A 52 -6.59 5.49 -6.71
C PHE A 52 -6.07 6.89 -7.06
N PRO A 53 -6.13 7.26 -8.35
CA PRO A 53 -5.56 8.55 -8.76
C PRO A 53 -6.27 9.76 -8.17
N ASP A 54 -7.52 9.59 -7.71
CA ASP A 54 -8.29 10.68 -7.11
C ASP A 54 -8.10 10.79 -5.61
N LYS A 55 -7.30 9.92 -5.01
CA LYS A 55 -7.08 9.94 -3.57
C LYS A 55 -5.66 10.39 -3.26
N LYS A 56 -5.49 10.91 -2.05
CA LYS A 56 -4.16 11.26 -1.56
C LYS A 56 -3.51 10.03 -0.95
N VAL A 57 -2.31 9.70 -1.41
CA VAL A 57 -1.55 8.54 -0.92
C VAL A 57 -0.29 9.05 -0.24
N THR A 58 -0.18 8.78 1.06
CA THR A 58 0.88 9.33 1.91
C THR A 58 1.63 8.20 2.61
N VAL A 59 2.95 8.31 2.66
CA VAL A 59 3.78 7.42 3.47
C VAL A 59 3.95 8.05 4.84
N ILE A 60 3.66 7.29 5.89
CA ILE A 60 3.77 7.76 7.28
C ILE A 60 4.94 7.05 7.94
N GLN A 61 5.81 7.84 8.55
CA GLN A 61 7.02 7.34 9.20
C GLN A 61 6.82 7.22 10.70
N ASP A 62 7.60 6.32 11.32
CA ASP A 62 7.64 6.21 12.77
C ASP A 62 8.56 7.28 13.35
N LEU A 63 8.71 7.26 14.68
CA LEU A 63 9.54 8.25 15.39
C LEU A 63 11.01 8.16 15.03
N SER A 64 11.45 7.03 14.49
CA SER A 64 12.82 6.85 14.03
C SER A 64 13.05 7.32 12.60
N GLY A 65 11.99 7.79 11.93
CA GLY A 65 12.06 8.24 10.56
C GLY A 65 11.98 7.12 9.53
N LYS A 66 11.53 5.93 9.94
CA LYS A 66 11.36 4.80 9.02
C LYS A 66 9.93 4.71 8.54
N ASP A 67 9.76 4.41 7.25
CA ASP A 67 8.44 4.23 6.65
C ASP A 67 7.72 3.07 7.33
N ARG A 68 6.48 3.27 7.77
CA ARG A 68 5.72 2.24 8.49
C ARG A 68 4.33 2.01 7.94
N LEU A 69 3.72 3.03 7.37
CA LEU A 69 2.35 2.97 6.89
C LEU A 69 2.21 3.67 5.56
N VAL A 70 1.28 3.18 4.75
CA VAL A 70 0.79 3.95 3.60
C VAL A 70 -0.69 4.21 3.85
N ALA A 71 -1.08 5.47 3.77
CA ALA A 71 -2.45 5.92 3.94
C ALA A 71 -3.00 6.37 2.60
N VAL A 72 -4.19 5.87 2.26
CA VAL A 72 -4.92 6.23 1.04
C VAL A 72 -6.19 6.94 1.49
N GLN A 73 -6.27 8.20 1.24
CA GLN A 73 -7.37 9.04 1.68
C GLN A 73 -7.86 9.94 0.55
#